data_7788356127ccbd66d450ea379f605f09
#
_entry.id   7788356127ccbd66d450ea379f605f09
#
_cell.length_a   1.000
_cell.length_b   1.000
_cell.length_c   1.000
_cell.angle_alpha   90.00
_cell.angle_beta   90.00
_cell.angle_gamma   90.00
#
_symmetry.space_group_name_H-M   'P 1'
#
loop_
_entity.id
_entity.type
_entity.pdbx_description
1 polymer ?
#
loop_
_entity_poly.entity_id
_entity_poly.type
_entity_poly.pdbx_seq_one_letter_code
_entity_poly.pdbx_strand_id
1 'polypeptide(L)'
;MGGAVEEKDGAGSSGRLESLAGNTAVPDMRLELVPIPVSDVDRAKAFYQQAGFGNLHDTQVTATMRVVQLTPPGSSCAIVFGTGMGPITDMTPGSVKGIHLVVADMAATRAALTARGIELSDVDDMGGVLYSYFSDLDGNLWALQQWPAGYQP
;
A
#
# COMPACT_ATOMS: atom_id res chain seq x y z
N MET A 1 -55.11 10.15 -2.09
CA MET A 1 -54.50 8.93 -1.90
C MET A 1 -53.39 8.58 -2.82
N GLY A 2 -53.45 8.94 -3.97
CA GLY A 2 -52.40 8.50 -4.84
C GLY A 2 -51.14 9.31 -4.75
N GLY A 3 -51.30 10.51 -4.23
CA GLY A 3 -50.16 11.42 -4.31
C GLY A 3 -48.94 10.94 -3.55
N ALA A 4 -49.19 10.21 -2.54
CA ALA A 4 -48.04 9.83 -1.75
C ALA A 4 -47.10 8.93 -2.50
N VAL A 5 -47.61 8.34 -3.52
CA VAL A 5 -46.82 7.31 -4.14
C VAL A 5 -45.73 7.87 -4.99
N GLU A 6 -46.05 8.95 -5.65
CA GLU A 6 -45.08 9.34 -6.61
C GLU A 6 -43.92 10.06 -6.03
N GLU A 7 -44.12 10.72 -4.92
CA GLU A 7 -42.91 11.28 -4.45
C GLU A 7 -42.02 10.22 -3.90
N LYS A 8 -42.65 9.16 -3.54
CA LYS A 8 -41.83 8.06 -3.23
C LYS A 8 -41.03 7.62 -4.43
N ASP A 9 -41.60 7.79 -5.56
CA ASP A 9 -40.89 7.39 -6.77
C ASP A 9 -39.71 8.27 -7.02
N GLY A 10 -39.86 9.55 -6.75
CA GLY A 10 -38.75 10.45 -7.01
C GLY A 10 -37.58 10.07 -6.15
N ALA A 11 -37.83 9.93 -4.88
CA ALA A 11 -36.77 9.47 -4.03
C ALA A 11 -36.38 8.07 -4.41
N GLY A 12 -37.31 7.34 -4.94
CA GLY A 12 -37.04 5.98 -5.32
C GLY A 12 -36.10 5.84 -6.46
N SER A 13 -35.99 6.85 -7.31
CA SER A 13 -35.08 6.67 -8.44
C SER A 13 -33.64 6.57 -7.94
N SER A 14 -33.22 7.43 -7.02
CA SER A 14 -31.91 7.33 -6.46
C SER A 14 -31.77 6.04 -5.66
N GLY A 15 -32.75 5.78 -4.81
CA GLY A 15 -32.73 4.55 -4.05
C GLY A 15 -32.87 3.35 -4.93
N ARG A 16 -33.55 3.52 -6.05
CA ARG A 16 -33.66 2.41 -6.96
C ARG A 16 -32.35 2.07 -7.63
N LEU A 17 -31.58 3.08 -7.98
CA LEU A 17 -30.26 2.82 -8.52
C LEU A 17 -29.41 2.10 -7.50
N GLU A 18 -29.49 2.52 -6.26
CA GLU A 18 -28.75 1.84 -5.22
C GLU A 18 -29.28 0.44 -5.00
N SER A 19 -30.58 0.26 -5.10
CA SER A 19 -31.16 -1.04 -4.95
C SER A 19 -30.73 -1.97 -6.07
N LEU A 20 -30.75 -1.46 -7.29
CA LEU A 20 -30.22 -2.24 -8.40
C LEU A 20 -28.75 -2.50 -8.22
N ALA A 21 -28.01 -1.50 -7.78
CA ALA A 21 -26.62 -1.69 -7.46
C ALA A 21 -26.47 -2.65 -6.27
N GLY A 22 -27.43 -2.65 -5.35
CA GLY A 22 -27.41 -3.58 -4.24
C GLY A 22 -27.47 -5.02 -4.67
N ASN A 23 -28.21 -5.31 -5.76
CA ASN A 23 -28.27 -6.66 -6.28
C ASN A 23 -26.97 -7.06 -6.94
N THR A 24 -26.18 -6.09 -7.39
CA THR A 24 -24.91 -6.31 -8.05
C THR A 24 -23.76 -5.70 -7.28
N ALA A 25 -24.05 -5.07 -6.15
CA ALA A 25 -23.01 -4.41 -5.36
C ALA A 25 -22.04 -5.44 -4.83
N VAL A 26 -20.76 -5.10 -4.90
CA VAL A 26 -19.71 -5.94 -4.38
C VAL A 26 -19.50 -5.58 -2.92
N PRO A 27 -19.49 -6.56 -2.01
CA PRO A 27 -19.15 -6.28 -0.62
C PRO A 27 -17.76 -5.64 -0.50
N ASP A 28 -17.51 -5.03 0.66
CA ASP A 28 -16.24 -4.38 0.91
C ASP A 28 -15.08 -5.32 0.65
N MET A 29 -14.07 -4.79 -0.01
CA MET A 29 -12.79 -5.47 -0.22
C MET A 29 -11.69 -4.54 0.25
N ARG A 30 -10.78 -5.07 1.06
CA ARG A 30 -9.67 -4.29 1.59
C ARG A 30 -8.37 -4.83 1.05
N LEU A 31 -7.47 -3.92 0.73
CA LEU A 31 -6.15 -4.32 0.29
C LEU A 31 -5.41 -4.90 1.49
N GLU A 32 -5.09 -6.18 1.44
CA GLU A 32 -4.44 -6.87 2.56
C GLU A 32 -2.94 -6.81 2.45
N LEU A 33 -2.41 -7.14 1.28
CA LEU A 33 -0.97 -7.16 1.09
C LEU A 33 -0.60 -6.98 -0.38
N VAL A 34 0.64 -6.56 -0.60
CA VAL A 34 1.20 -6.33 -1.93
C VAL A 34 2.50 -7.12 -2.02
N PRO A 35 2.69 -7.93 -3.06
CA PRO A 35 3.95 -8.66 -3.22
C PRO A 35 5.08 -7.75 -3.69
N ILE A 36 6.26 -7.96 -3.14
CA ILE A 36 7.48 -7.26 -3.50
C ILE A 36 8.49 -8.34 -3.93
N PRO A 37 8.93 -8.35 -5.20
CA PRO A 37 9.86 -9.35 -5.65
C PRO A 37 11.28 -9.03 -5.21
N VAL A 38 11.90 -9.97 -4.50
CA VAL A 38 13.24 -9.79 -3.94
C VAL A 38 14.10 -10.99 -4.30
N SER A 39 15.41 -10.77 -4.38
CA SER A 39 16.36 -11.84 -4.72
C SER A 39 16.87 -12.58 -3.49
N ASP A 40 16.80 -11.95 -2.30
CA ASP A 40 17.34 -12.51 -1.06
C ASP A 40 16.37 -12.14 0.06
N VAL A 41 15.67 -13.14 0.59
CA VAL A 41 14.61 -12.95 1.58
C VAL A 41 15.14 -12.37 2.89
N ASP A 42 16.26 -12.90 3.39
CA ASP A 42 16.82 -12.41 4.65
C ASP A 42 17.32 -10.97 4.52
N ARG A 43 17.94 -10.64 3.40
CA ARG A 43 18.43 -9.30 3.14
C ARG A 43 17.28 -8.32 3.01
N ALA A 44 16.22 -8.71 2.30
CA ALA A 44 15.03 -7.87 2.15
C ALA A 44 14.34 -7.64 3.50
N LYS A 45 14.21 -8.70 4.30
CA LYS A 45 13.63 -8.59 5.63
C LYS A 45 14.39 -7.58 6.48
N ALA A 46 15.71 -7.66 6.47
CA ALA A 46 16.55 -6.73 7.24
C ALA A 46 16.37 -5.30 6.74
N PHE A 47 16.29 -5.11 5.42
CA PHE A 47 16.12 -3.78 4.84
C PHE A 47 14.81 -3.14 5.30
N TYR A 48 13.68 -3.88 5.17
CA TYR A 48 12.38 -3.32 5.50
C TYR A 48 12.22 -3.09 7.01
N GLN A 49 12.84 -3.94 7.84
CA GLN A 49 12.90 -3.68 9.28
C GLN A 49 13.71 -2.42 9.57
N GLN A 50 14.82 -2.23 8.87
CA GLN A 50 15.63 -1.01 8.99
C GLN A 50 14.82 0.22 8.60
N ALA A 51 13.97 0.11 7.58
CA ALA A 51 13.08 1.20 7.15
C ALA A 51 11.92 1.45 8.12
N GLY A 52 11.79 0.67 9.17
CA GLY A 52 10.77 0.87 10.19
C GLY A 52 9.50 0.06 10.00
N PHE A 53 9.47 -0.81 8.98
CA PHE A 53 8.31 -1.68 8.78
C PHE A 53 8.26 -2.69 9.93
N GLY A 54 7.06 -2.94 10.43
CA GLY A 54 6.84 -3.79 11.59
C GLY A 54 5.83 -4.89 11.35
N ASN A 55 5.27 -5.38 12.46
CA ASN A 55 4.27 -6.45 12.45
C ASN A 55 4.76 -7.65 11.62
N LEU A 56 5.98 -8.09 11.92
CA LEU A 56 6.65 -9.13 11.15
C LEU A 56 5.96 -10.48 11.32
N HIS A 57 5.69 -11.12 10.19
CA HIS A 57 5.32 -12.53 10.11
C HIS A 57 6.33 -13.20 9.18
N ASP A 58 7.00 -14.22 9.67
CA ASP A 58 8.01 -14.94 8.92
C ASP A 58 7.78 -16.43 9.18
N THR A 59 7.26 -17.13 8.18
CA THR A 59 6.82 -18.50 8.34
C THR A 59 7.41 -19.37 7.23
N GLN A 60 8.09 -20.43 7.64
CA GLN A 60 8.48 -21.50 6.74
C GLN A 60 7.30 -22.47 6.63
N VAL A 61 6.53 -22.33 5.56
CA VAL A 61 5.26 -23.07 5.39
C VAL A 61 5.55 -24.53 4.98
N THR A 62 6.46 -24.69 4.02
CA THR A 62 6.94 -26.01 3.58
C THR A 62 8.46 -25.94 3.41
N ALA A 63 9.07 -27.04 3.02
CA ALA A 63 10.52 -27.06 2.79
C ALA A 63 10.95 -26.02 1.73
N THR A 64 10.06 -25.66 0.81
CA THR A 64 10.39 -24.73 -0.29
C THR A 64 9.62 -23.43 -0.22
N MET A 65 8.62 -23.29 0.65
CA MET A 65 7.81 -22.10 0.75
C MET A 65 8.06 -21.34 2.04
N ARG A 66 8.58 -20.14 1.92
CA ARG A 66 8.74 -19.21 3.04
C ARG A 66 7.97 -17.94 2.73
N VAL A 67 7.20 -17.45 3.69
CA VAL A 67 6.38 -16.25 3.55
C VAL A 67 6.81 -15.25 4.61
N VAL A 68 7.22 -14.06 4.15
CA VAL A 68 7.58 -12.96 5.04
C VAL A 68 6.64 -11.80 4.76
N GLN A 69 6.02 -11.26 5.82
CA GLN A 69 5.16 -10.09 5.74
C GLN A 69 5.65 -9.05 6.72
N LEU A 70 5.62 -7.81 6.26
CA LEU A 70 5.94 -6.63 7.07
C LEU A 70 4.97 -5.52 6.70
N THR A 71 4.69 -4.64 7.65
CA THR A 71 3.71 -3.57 7.45
C THR A 71 4.37 -2.22 7.68
N PRO A 72 4.20 -1.26 6.76
CA PRO A 72 4.66 0.11 7.02
C PRO A 72 4.00 0.68 8.27
N PRO A 73 4.68 1.54 9.04
CA PRO A 73 4.09 2.11 10.24
C PRO A 73 2.74 2.78 9.95
N GLY A 74 1.73 2.41 10.72
CA GLY A 74 0.39 3.00 10.60
C GLY A 74 -0.44 2.49 9.43
N SER A 75 0.08 1.60 8.60
CA SER A 75 -0.66 1.05 7.47
C SER A 75 -1.42 -0.21 7.87
N SER A 76 -2.56 -0.45 7.22
CA SER A 76 -3.27 -1.72 7.35
C SER A 76 -2.91 -2.70 6.25
N CYS A 77 -2.23 -2.24 5.21
CA CYS A 77 -1.78 -3.08 4.09
C CYS A 77 -0.33 -3.46 4.30
N ALA A 78 -0.04 -4.74 4.20
CA ALA A 78 1.31 -5.29 4.37
C ALA A 78 1.99 -5.48 3.02
N ILE A 79 3.30 -5.73 3.06
CA ILE A 79 4.02 -6.27 1.91
C ILE A 79 4.33 -7.74 2.19
N VAL A 80 4.50 -8.51 1.12
CA VAL A 80 4.85 -9.92 1.22
C VAL A 80 5.97 -10.22 0.24
N PHE A 81 6.93 -11.00 0.69
CA PHE A 81 7.97 -11.59 -0.14
C PHE A 81 8.39 -12.92 0.44
N GLY A 82 9.12 -13.71 -0.32
CA GLY A 82 9.52 -15.04 0.15
C GLY A 82 9.95 -15.94 -0.98
N THR A 83 9.73 -17.22 -0.80
CA THR A 83 10.08 -18.26 -1.77
C THR A 83 8.92 -19.22 -1.95
N GLY A 84 8.84 -19.82 -3.15
CA GLY A 84 7.94 -20.95 -3.38
C GLY A 84 6.45 -20.61 -3.42
N MET A 85 6.10 -19.33 -3.65
CA MET A 85 4.70 -18.88 -3.69
C MET A 85 4.19 -18.70 -5.13
N GLY A 86 4.77 -19.42 -6.09
CA GLY A 86 4.34 -19.35 -7.49
C GLY A 86 4.45 -17.94 -8.07
N PRO A 87 3.39 -17.41 -8.68
CA PRO A 87 3.49 -16.11 -9.37
C PRO A 87 4.03 -14.99 -8.49
N ILE A 88 3.77 -15.02 -7.18
CA ILE A 88 4.25 -14.00 -6.25
C ILE A 88 5.77 -13.98 -6.22
N THR A 89 6.40 -15.15 -6.19
CA THR A 89 7.86 -15.27 -6.10
C THR A 89 8.52 -15.41 -7.47
N ASP A 90 7.72 -15.52 -8.54
CA ASP A 90 8.26 -15.63 -9.90
C ASP A 90 8.46 -14.27 -10.54
N MET A 91 8.04 -13.19 -9.90
CA MET A 91 8.26 -11.83 -10.40
C MET A 91 9.75 -11.50 -10.39
N THR A 92 10.19 -10.73 -11.37
CA THR A 92 11.59 -10.31 -11.44
C THR A 92 11.94 -9.43 -10.25
N PRO A 93 12.99 -9.74 -9.48
CA PRO A 93 13.40 -8.89 -8.37
C PRO A 93 13.65 -7.45 -8.82
N GLY A 94 13.18 -6.50 -8.04
CA GLY A 94 13.35 -5.09 -8.35
C GLY A 94 12.38 -4.53 -9.36
N SER A 95 11.41 -5.30 -9.84
CA SER A 95 10.53 -4.87 -10.93
C SER A 95 9.35 -4.01 -10.48
N VAL A 96 9.10 -3.89 -9.19
CA VAL A 96 8.01 -3.06 -8.69
C VAL A 96 8.48 -1.62 -8.60
N LYS A 97 7.70 -0.70 -9.21
CA LYS A 97 8.07 0.72 -9.25
C LYS A 97 6.88 1.56 -8.79
N GLY A 98 7.12 2.40 -7.80
CA GLY A 98 6.17 3.45 -7.46
C GLY A 98 5.08 3.08 -6.48
N ILE A 99 5.32 2.19 -5.53
CA ILE A 99 4.39 2.02 -4.42
C ILE A 99 4.47 3.29 -3.57
N HIS A 100 3.32 3.90 -3.30
CA HIS A 100 3.24 5.17 -2.59
C HIS A 100 2.93 4.96 -1.12
N LEU A 101 3.66 5.67 -0.28
CA LEU A 101 3.42 5.75 1.16
C LEU A 101 3.05 7.19 1.47
N VAL A 102 1.81 7.42 1.88
CA VAL A 102 1.37 8.76 2.27
C VAL A 102 1.88 9.05 3.67
N VAL A 103 2.54 10.19 3.83
CA VAL A 103 3.10 10.61 5.10
C VAL A 103 2.52 11.98 5.48
N ALA A 104 2.37 12.22 6.78
CA ALA A 104 1.82 13.48 7.26
C ALA A 104 2.88 14.58 7.25
N ASP A 105 4.15 14.22 7.43
CA ASP A 105 5.26 15.18 7.55
C ASP A 105 6.47 14.62 6.81
N MET A 106 6.69 15.14 5.61
CA MET A 106 7.78 14.69 4.74
C MET A 106 9.14 14.91 5.41
N ALA A 107 9.34 16.06 6.01
CA ALA A 107 10.64 16.38 6.61
C ALA A 107 10.95 15.44 7.78
N ALA A 108 9.98 15.19 8.65
CA ALA A 108 10.18 14.31 9.79
C ALA A 108 10.39 12.86 9.34
N THR A 109 9.64 12.42 8.34
CA THR A 109 9.77 11.05 7.82
C THR A 109 11.13 10.85 7.16
N ARG A 110 11.57 11.81 6.34
CA ARG A 110 12.89 11.74 5.72
C ARG A 110 14.01 11.72 6.75
N ALA A 111 13.89 12.55 7.78
CA ALA A 111 14.90 12.59 8.84
C ALA A 111 14.99 11.25 9.57
N ALA A 112 13.84 10.64 9.88
CA ALA A 112 13.80 9.36 10.57
C ALA A 112 14.39 8.24 9.71
N LEU A 113 14.06 8.20 8.44
CA LEU A 113 14.57 7.17 7.54
C LEU A 113 16.06 7.36 7.28
N THR A 114 16.50 8.59 7.09
CA THR A 114 17.92 8.89 6.90
C THR A 114 18.73 8.48 8.13
N ALA A 115 18.21 8.73 9.33
CA ALA A 115 18.89 8.34 10.56
C ALA A 115 19.03 6.82 10.65
N ARG A 116 18.17 6.08 9.97
CA ARG A 116 18.23 4.61 9.91
C ARG A 116 19.05 4.09 8.73
N GLY A 117 19.69 4.99 7.99
CA GLY A 117 20.56 4.59 6.88
C GLY A 117 19.84 4.37 5.56
N ILE A 118 18.60 4.80 5.43
CA ILE A 118 17.87 4.69 4.17
C ILE A 118 18.21 5.93 3.33
N GLU A 119 18.63 5.70 2.10
CA GLU A 119 18.94 6.78 1.16
C GLU A 119 17.67 7.22 0.47
N LEU A 120 17.45 8.54 0.42
CA LEU A 120 16.26 9.15 -0.15
C LEU A 120 16.65 10.17 -1.18
N SER A 121 15.86 10.29 -2.24
CA SER A 121 16.01 11.38 -3.19
C SER A 121 15.67 12.71 -2.53
N ASP A 122 16.09 13.81 -3.16
CA ASP A 122 15.62 15.13 -2.78
C ASP A 122 14.11 15.21 -2.92
N VAL A 123 13.51 16.16 -2.21
CA VAL A 123 12.06 16.35 -2.27
C VAL A 123 11.69 17.04 -3.58
N ASP A 124 10.76 16.48 -4.31
CA ASP A 124 10.12 17.08 -5.46
C ASP A 124 8.80 17.69 -5.05
N ASP A 125 8.57 18.94 -5.41
CA ASP A 125 7.29 19.61 -5.19
C ASP A 125 6.53 19.65 -6.52
N MET A 126 5.46 18.86 -6.59
CA MET A 126 4.66 18.74 -7.80
C MET A 126 3.32 19.39 -7.55
N GLY A 127 3.30 20.72 -7.65
CA GLY A 127 2.05 21.47 -7.47
C GLY A 127 1.53 21.41 -6.03
N GLY A 128 2.41 21.35 -5.06
CA GLY A 128 2.05 21.30 -3.64
C GLY A 128 2.02 19.90 -3.06
N VAL A 129 2.10 18.87 -3.89
CA VAL A 129 2.26 17.49 -3.44
C VAL A 129 3.75 17.18 -3.39
N LEU A 130 4.24 16.75 -2.24
CA LEU A 130 5.67 16.49 -2.06
C LEU A 130 5.94 15.01 -2.25
N TYR A 131 7.05 14.70 -2.94
CA TYR A 131 7.51 13.33 -3.17
C TYR A 131 8.98 13.21 -2.80
N SER A 132 9.35 12.05 -2.28
CA SER A 132 10.73 11.64 -2.09
C SER A 132 10.79 10.13 -2.26
N TYR A 133 11.85 9.61 -2.85
CA TYR A 133 11.89 8.22 -3.28
C TYR A 133 13.02 7.47 -2.60
N PHE A 134 12.77 6.19 -2.35
CA PHE A 134 13.83 5.27 -1.96
C PHE A 134 13.61 3.94 -2.66
N SER A 135 14.67 3.16 -2.76
CA SER A 135 14.61 1.80 -3.34
C SER A 135 15.07 0.80 -2.31
N ASP A 136 14.51 -0.42 -2.37
CA ASP A 136 15.10 -1.50 -1.63
C ASP A 136 16.39 -1.98 -2.33
N LEU A 137 17.01 -3.03 -1.80
CA LEU A 137 18.31 -3.48 -2.29
C LEU A 137 18.22 -4.16 -3.66
N ASP A 138 17.02 -4.53 -4.10
CA ASP A 138 16.80 -5.09 -5.44
C ASP A 138 16.36 -4.02 -6.45
N GLY A 139 16.09 -2.79 -6.00
CA GLY A 139 15.64 -1.73 -6.88
C GLY A 139 14.14 -1.56 -6.94
N ASN A 140 13.36 -2.22 -6.08
CA ASN A 140 11.94 -1.92 -5.97
C ASN A 140 11.80 -0.49 -5.43
N LEU A 141 11.03 0.33 -6.15
CA LEU A 141 10.97 1.77 -5.91
C LEU A 141 9.73 2.14 -5.11
N TRP A 142 9.95 2.94 -4.07
CA TRP A 142 8.92 3.46 -3.19
C TRP A 142 8.88 4.97 -3.27
N ALA A 143 7.68 5.54 -3.17
CA ALA A 143 7.49 6.98 -3.13
C ALA A 143 6.89 7.36 -1.78
N LEU A 144 7.54 8.25 -1.07
CA LEU A 144 6.91 8.98 0.02
C LEU A 144 6.11 10.11 -0.61
N GLN A 145 4.90 10.34 -0.14
CA GLN A 145 4.00 11.34 -0.69
C GLN A 145 3.34 12.10 0.45
N GLN A 146 3.41 13.43 0.38
CA GLN A 146 2.72 14.29 1.33
C GLN A 146 1.77 15.20 0.56
N TRP A 147 0.49 15.11 0.91
CA TRP A 147 -0.53 15.98 0.33
C TRP A 147 -0.46 17.37 0.92
N PRO A 148 -0.93 18.40 0.20
CA PRO A 148 -1.01 19.74 0.76
C PRO A 148 -1.89 19.75 2.00
N ALA A 149 -1.64 20.72 2.89
CA ALA A 149 -2.45 20.88 4.10
C ALA A 149 -3.92 21.06 3.73
N GLY A 150 -4.79 20.32 4.43
CA GLY A 150 -6.23 20.41 4.19
C GLY A 150 -6.74 19.55 3.05
N TYR A 151 -5.89 18.91 2.28
CA TYR A 151 -6.32 18.00 1.23
C TYR A 151 -6.55 16.61 1.82
N GLN A 152 -7.68 16.01 1.42
CA GLN A 152 -7.97 14.61 1.73
C GLN A 152 -8.44 13.94 0.47
N PRO A 153 -7.69 12.97 -0.04
CA PRO A 153 -8.05 12.26 -1.27
C PRO A 153 -9.27 11.36 -1.07
#